data_39a348067e44d2a6aa4c258584ff8c31
#
_entry.id   39a348067e44d2a6aa4c258584ff8c31
#
_cell.length_a   1.000
_cell.length_b   1.000
_cell.length_c   1.000
_cell.angle_alpha   90.00
_cell.angle_beta   90.00
_cell.angle_gamma   90.00
#
_symmetry.space_group_name_H-M   'P 1'
#
loop_
_entity.id
_entity.type
_entity.pdbx_description
1 polymer ?
#
loop_
_entity_poly.entity_id
_entity_poly.type
_entity_poly.pdbx_seq_one_letter_code
_entity_poly.pdbx_strand_id
1 'polypeptide(L)'
;SIYSNSKKFQESKIIIYTNSSQKLHIGNQLKVCGKVSFYEEARNPGNFDQKFYYQKQGIHGKVRSDDIQITDYKRNKLKDRLEKFRMNWQKMLQREMGERDGSALAAILLGEKSGMDQEMKELYQVNGIGHILAISGLHLSFAGLGVYRIARRMTGSYKAGGITGGILLCLYVMMIGMTVSVIRAW
;
A
#
# COMPACT_ATOMS: atom_id res chain seq x y z
N SER A 1 16.78 4.38 12.39
CA SER A 1 17.08 4.59 13.82
C SER A 1 16.51 5.93 14.26
N ILE A 2 15.87 5.96 15.39
CA ILE A 2 15.26 7.15 16.00
C ILE A 2 16.15 7.55 17.19
N TYR A 3 16.48 8.83 17.29
CA TYR A 3 17.23 9.39 18.40
C TYR A 3 16.28 10.29 19.20
N SER A 4 16.08 10.03 20.46
CA SER A 4 15.31 10.86 21.39
C SER A 4 16.05 10.93 22.72
N ASN A 5 16.32 12.13 23.23
CA ASN A 5 17.03 12.35 24.52
C ASN A 5 18.28 11.47 24.69
N SER A 6 19.15 11.41 23.67
CA SER A 6 20.40 10.62 23.66
C SER A 6 20.18 9.09 23.67
N LYS A 7 18.95 8.59 23.58
CA LYS A 7 18.66 7.17 23.42
C LYS A 7 18.37 6.85 21.96
N LYS A 8 18.98 5.76 21.47
CA LYS A 8 18.77 5.25 20.11
C LYS A 8 17.72 4.15 20.17
N PHE A 9 16.65 4.33 19.39
CA PHE A 9 15.62 3.31 19.18
C PHE A 9 15.69 2.83 17.73
N GLN A 10 15.46 1.55 17.53
CA GLN A 10 15.42 0.97 16.21
C GLN A 10 13.99 0.46 15.97
N GLU A 11 13.29 1.13 15.07
CA GLU A 11 11.95 0.75 14.65
C GLU A 11 11.96 0.30 13.20
N SER A 12 11.13 -0.69 12.87
CA SER A 12 11.03 -1.25 11.53
C SER A 12 10.22 -0.36 10.60
N LYS A 13 9.16 0.27 11.11
CA LYS A 13 8.25 1.15 10.37
C LYS A 13 7.82 2.32 11.22
N ILE A 14 7.76 3.50 10.63
CA ILE A 14 7.27 4.73 11.26
C ILE A 14 6.45 5.54 10.27
N ILE A 15 5.41 6.22 10.74
CA ILE A 15 4.62 7.14 9.93
C ILE A 15 5.12 8.56 10.18
N ILE A 16 5.43 9.27 9.11
CA ILE A 16 5.86 10.67 9.16
C ILE A 16 4.75 11.54 8.57
N TYR A 17 4.24 12.46 9.35
CA TYR A 17 3.30 13.49 8.93
C TYR A 17 4.07 14.77 8.66
N THR A 18 3.96 15.31 7.44
CA THR A 18 4.68 16.51 7.03
C THR A 18 3.82 17.38 6.11
N ASN A 19 3.99 18.69 6.21
CA ASN A 19 3.44 19.66 5.26
C ASN A 19 4.48 20.07 4.19
N SER A 20 5.67 19.44 4.21
CA SER A 20 6.72 19.73 3.24
C SER A 20 6.29 19.34 1.83
N SER A 21 6.44 20.25 0.88
CA SER A 21 6.19 20.01 -0.56
C SER A 21 7.34 19.26 -1.25
N GLN A 22 8.33 18.79 -0.50
CA GLN A 22 9.52 18.14 -1.04
C GLN A 22 9.16 16.81 -1.72
N LYS A 23 9.62 16.63 -2.95
CA LYS A 23 9.38 15.43 -3.74
C LYS A 23 10.26 14.28 -3.25
N LEU A 24 9.67 13.35 -2.55
CA LEU A 24 10.34 12.15 -2.05
C LEU A 24 10.19 10.99 -3.04
N HIS A 25 11.20 10.13 -3.07
CA HIS A 25 11.22 8.93 -3.90
C HIS A 25 11.45 7.68 -3.06
N ILE A 26 10.92 6.55 -3.49
CA ILE A 26 11.12 5.28 -2.80
C ILE A 26 12.60 4.89 -2.85
N GLY A 27 13.18 4.69 -1.67
CA GLY A 27 14.61 4.38 -1.49
C GLY A 27 15.45 5.55 -0.99
N ASN A 28 14.91 6.78 -0.95
CA ASN A 28 15.61 7.89 -0.33
C ASN A 28 15.85 7.62 1.17
N GLN A 29 17.02 7.98 1.66
CA GLN A 29 17.28 8.04 3.09
C GLN A 29 16.96 9.44 3.60
N LEU A 30 16.20 9.50 4.67
CA LEU A 30 15.69 10.75 5.22
C LEU A 30 16.22 10.95 6.63
N LYS A 31 16.66 12.16 6.93
CA LYS A 31 16.86 12.65 8.28
C LYS A 31 15.68 13.55 8.61
N VAL A 32 14.95 13.20 9.65
CA VAL A 32 13.72 13.88 10.05
C VAL A 32 13.88 14.33 11.48
N CYS A 33 13.72 15.63 11.73
CA CYS A 33 13.71 16.21 13.07
C CYS A 33 12.28 16.63 13.40
N GLY A 34 11.67 16.04 14.43
CA GLY A 34 10.29 16.34 14.73
C GLY A 34 9.79 15.73 16.05
N LYS A 35 8.52 16.00 16.36
CA LYS A 35 7.88 15.50 17.56
C LYS A 35 7.45 14.06 17.36
N VAL A 36 8.03 13.15 18.13
CA VAL A 36 7.63 11.74 18.18
C VAL A 36 6.43 11.59 19.11
N SER A 37 5.42 10.87 18.68
CA SER A 37 4.27 10.49 19.50
C SER A 37 3.89 9.03 19.24
N PHE A 38 3.35 8.41 20.28
CA PHE A 38 2.88 7.02 20.22
C PHE A 38 1.36 7.00 20.03
N TYR A 39 0.85 5.88 19.56
CA TYR A 39 -0.59 5.68 19.45
C TYR A 39 -1.19 5.35 20.81
N GLU A 40 -2.35 5.94 21.11
CA GLU A 40 -3.09 5.72 22.34
C GLU A 40 -4.01 4.49 22.19
N GLU A 41 -4.27 3.83 23.32
CA GLU A 41 -5.29 2.78 23.43
C GLU A 41 -6.70 3.39 23.35
N ALA A 42 -7.68 2.57 22.99
CA ALA A 42 -9.06 3.01 23.02
C ALA A 42 -9.46 3.41 24.46
N ARG A 43 -9.97 4.64 24.61
CA ARG A 43 -10.38 5.16 25.94
C ARG A 43 -11.72 4.58 26.42
N ASN A 44 -12.58 4.17 25.48
CA ASN A 44 -13.89 3.62 25.79
C ASN A 44 -14.10 2.27 25.11
N PRO A 45 -14.84 1.33 25.73
CA PRO A 45 -15.25 0.10 25.09
C PRO A 45 -16.01 0.39 23.79
N GLY A 46 -15.59 -0.26 22.68
CA GLY A 46 -16.19 -0.06 21.36
C GLY A 46 -15.53 1.00 20.50
N ASN A 47 -14.64 1.84 21.04
CA ASN A 47 -13.87 2.77 20.23
C ASN A 47 -12.74 2.04 19.46
N PHE A 48 -12.38 2.62 18.32
CA PHE A 48 -11.28 2.11 17.49
C PHE A 48 -9.94 2.20 18.24
N ASP A 49 -9.31 1.06 18.50
CA ASP A 49 -7.99 0.98 19.12
C ASP A 49 -6.90 1.22 18.06
N GLN A 50 -6.42 2.47 18.00
CA GLN A 50 -5.35 2.88 17.08
C GLN A 50 -4.05 2.14 17.39
N LYS A 51 -3.71 1.97 18.67
CA LYS A 51 -2.48 1.32 19.09
C LYS A 51 -2.43 -0.11 18.58
N PHE A 52 -3.47 -0.90 18.86
CA PHE A 52 -3.57 -2.28 18.42
C PHE A 52 -3.56 -2.42 16.89
N TYR A 53 -4.27 -1.54 16.17
CA TYR A 53 -4.32 -1.52 14.72
C TYR A 53 -2.94 -1.31 14.09
N TYR A 54 -2.20 -0.30 14.54
CA TYR A 54 -0.89 0.02 13.99
C TYR A 54 0.19 -0.95 14.45
N GLN A 55 0.12 -1.46 15.69
CA GLN A 55 1.03 -2.50 16.18
C GLN A 55 0.98 -3.77 15.35
N LYS A 56 -0.21 -4.21 14.90
CA LYS A 56 -0.36 -5.34 13.97
C LYS A 56 0.36 -5.13 12.64
N GLN A 57 0.59 -3.89 12.24
CA GLN A 57 1.33 -3.52 11.02
C GLN A 57 2.83 -3.30 11.28
N GLY A 58 3.28 -3.48 12.53
CA GLY A 58 4.66 -3.23 12.96
C GLY A 58 5.00 -1.74 13.04
N ILE A 59 3.99 -0.88 13.28
CA ILE A 59 4.15 0.56 13.41
C ILE A 59 3.82 0.95 14.85
N HIS A 60 4.82 1.40 15.60
CA HIS A 60 4.66 1.72 17.02
C HIS A 60 4.57 3.22 17.30
N GLY A 61 5.02 4.06 16.37
CA GLY A 61 5.05 5.50 16.56
C GLY A 61 4.80 6.29 15.28
N LYS A 62 4.51 7.57 15.48
CA LYS A 62 4.37 8.58 14.45
C LYS A 62 5.24 9.78 14.75
N VAL A 63 5.77 10.41 13.70
CA VAL A 63 6.58 11.65 13.79
C VAL A 63 5.84 12.74 13.03
N ARG A 64 5.66 13.89 13.65
CA ARG A 64 5.22 15.09 12.95
C ARG A 64 6.41 16.02 12.78
N SER A 65 6.74 16.34 11.53
CA SER A 65 7.88 17.16 11.20
C SER A 65 7.67 17.88 9.88
N ASP A 66 8.09 19.13 9.84
CA ASP A 66 8.19 19.92 8.61
C ASP A 66 9.66 20.03 8.13
N ASP A 67 10.63 19.60 8.96
CA ASP A 67 12.05 19.55 8.60
C ASP A 67 12.44 18.12 8.18
N ILE A 68 12.47 17.91 6.87
CA ILE A 68 12.88 16.66 6.24
C ILE A 68 14.06 16.93 5.34
N GLN A 69 15.18 16.29 5.62
CA GLN A 69 16.39 16.37 4.83
C GLN A 69 16.67 15.03 4.16
N ILE A 70 16.88 15.05 2.84
CA ILE A 70 17.29 13.86 2.10
C ILE A 70 18.79 13.69 2.29
N THR A 71 19.20 12.62 2.97
CA THR A 71 20.61 12.31 3.24
C THR A 71 21.22 11.50 2.11
N ASP A 72 20.42 10.63 1.47
CA ASP A 72 20.86 9.84 0.32
C ASP A 72 19.75 9.81 -0.73
N TYR A 73 20.09 10.11 -1.97
CA TYR A 73 19.20 10.14 -3.13
C TYR A 73 19.05 8.78 -3.82
N LYS A 74 19.41 7.69 -3.13
CA LYS A 74 19.26 6.36 -3.66
C LYS A 74 17.80 6.10 -4.03
N ARG A 75 17.54 5.70 -5.28
CA ARG A 75 16.18 5.50 -5.82
C ARG A 75 15.99 4.07 -6.27
N ASN A 76 14.90 3.47 -5.87
CA ASN A 76 14.43 2.24 -6.46
C ASN A 76 13.54 2.55 -7.68
N LYS A 77 14.18 2.69 -8.86
CA LYS A 77 13.51 3.10 -10.10
C LYS A 77 12.31 2.19 -10.46
N LEU A 78 12.42 0.89 -10.20
CA LEU A 78 11.34 -0.04 -10.49
C LEU A 78 10.13 0.21 -9.58
N LYS A 79 10.34 0.30 -8.27
CA LYS A 79 9.27 0.59 -7.31
C LYS A 79 8.63 1.96 -7.57
N ASP A 80 9.43 2.98 -7.86
CA ASP A 80 8.93 4.31 -8.22
C ASP A 80 8.03 4.28 -9.47
N ARG A 81 8.39 3.48 -10.48
CA ARG A 81 7.58 3.34 -11.71
C ARG A 81 6.27 2.61 -11.43
N LEU A 82 6.32 1.51 -10.66
CA LEU A 82 5.13 0.75 -10.28
C LEU A 82 4.17 1.59 -9.43
N GLU A 83 4.71 2.38 -8.50
CA GLU A 83 3.91 3.30 -7.68
C GLU A 83 3.23 4.39 -8.52
N LYS A 84 3.98 5.01 -9.45
CA LYS A 84 3.41 5.99 -10.37
C LYS A 84 2.33 5.37 -11.26
N PHE A 85 2.56 4.16 -11.75
CA PHE A 85 1.58 3.42 -12.53
C PHE A 85 0.31 3.18 -11.71
N ARG A 86 0.44 2.71 -10.45
CA ARG A 86 -0.67 2.52 -9.53
C ARG A 86 -1.47 3.81 -9.31
N MET A 87 -0.77 4.92 -9.03
CA MET A 87 -1.41 6.23 -8.81
C MET A 87 -2.11 6.76 -10.07
N ASN A 88 -1.53 6.57 -11.25
CA ASN A 88 -2.16 6.99 -12.50
C ASN A 88 -3.43 6.19 -12.78
N TRP A 89 -3.41 4.87 -12.53
CA TRP A 89 -4.59 4.03 -12.65
C TRP A 89 -5.69 4.43 -11.66
N GLN A 90 -5.33 4.71 -10.42
CA GLN A 90 -6.29 5.21 -9.43
C GLN A 90 -6.97 6.50 -9.91
N LYS A 91 -6.19 7.48 -10.36
CA LYS A 91 -6.72 8.74 -10.89
C LYS A 91 -7.61 8.53 -12.12
N MET A 92 -7.23 7.62 -13.00
CA MET A 92 -8.04 7.28 -14.16
C MET A 92 -9.39 6.68 -13.74
N LEU A 93 -9.38 5.72 -12.81
CA LEU A 93 -10.61 5.11 -12.29
C LEU A 93 -11.52 6.15 -11.63
N GLN A 94 -10.96 7.06 -10.82
CA GLN A 94 -11.72 8.14 -10.19
C GLN A 94 -12.30 9.11 -11.22
N ARG A 95 -11.58 9.41 -12.30
CA ARG A 95 -12.05 10.29 -13.36
C ARG A 95 -13.19 9.67 -14.18
N GLU A 96 -13.10 8.40 -14.53
CA GLU A 96 -14.08 7.74 -15.40
C GLU A 96 -15.35 7.28 -14.64
N MET A 97 -15.19 6.90 -13.37
CA MET A 97 -16.28 6.31 -12.57
C MET A 97 -16.78 7.22 -11.44
N GLY A 98 -16.17 8.39 -11.28
CA GLY A 98 -16.40 9.26 -10.14
C GLY A 98 -15.52 8.93 -8.94
N GLU A 99 -15.39 9.88 -8.03
CA GLU A 99 -14.45 9.80 -6.93
C GLU A 99 -14.76 8.63 -5.98
N ARG A 100 -16.04 8.40 -5.69
CA ARG A 100 -16.51 7.37 -4.77
C ARG A 100 -16.31 5.96 -5.33
N ASP A 101 -16.85 5.67 -6.49
CA ASP A 101 -16.82 4.34 -7.09
C ASP A 101 -15.42 4.00 -7.61
N GLY A 102 -14.73 4.98 -8.20
CA GLY A 102 -13.35 4.83 -8.65
C GLY A 102 -12.39 4.53 -7.50
N SER A 103 -12.60 5.14 -6.32
CA SER A 103 -11.82 4.85 -5.11
C SER A 103 -12.08 3.44 -4.57
N ALA A 104 -13.34 2.98 -4.59
CA ALA A 104 -13.69 1.62 -4.21
C ALA A 104 -13.04 0.59 -5.15
N LEU A 105 -13.10 0.82 -6.45
CA LEU A 105 -12.50 -0.05 -7.43
C LEU A 105 -10.96 -0.05 -7.34
N ALA A 106 -10.34 1.10 -7.08
CA ALA A 106 -8.91 1.20 -6.83
C ALA A 106 -8.50 0.42 -5.57
N ALA A 107 -9.30 0.45 -4.51
CA ALA A 107 -9.05 -0.35 -3.31
C ALA A 107 -9.11 -1.87 -3.61
N ILE A 108 -10.07 -2.30 -4.42
CA ILE A 108 -10.25 -3.71 -4.79
C ILE A 108 -9.14 -4.19 -5.74
N LEU A 109 -8.81 -3.42 -6.78
CA LEU A 109 -7.88 -3.84 -7.82
C LEU A 109 -6.42 -3.51 -7.49
N LEU A 110 -6.16 -2.36 -6.89
CA LEU A 110 -4.81 -1.85 -6.65
C LEU A 110 -4.39 -1.89 -5.18
N GLY A 111 -5.30 -2.27 -4.28
CA GLY A 111 -5.07 -2.26 -2.85
C GLY A 111 -4.96 -0.86 -2.23
N GLU A 112 -5.33 0.19 -2.99
CA GLU A 112 -5.18 1.58 -2.57
C GLU A 112 -6.45 2.09 -1.89
N LYS A 113 -6.40 2.20 -0.56
CA LYS A 113 -7.56 2.57 0.28
C LYS A 113 -7.55 4.04 0.70
N SER A 114 -6.53 4.80 0.33
CA SER A 114 -6.37 6.19 0.79
C SER A 114 -7.46 7.12 0.24
N GLY A 115 -7.97 6.83 -0.96
CA GLY A 115 -9.03 7.62 -1.60
C GLY A 115 -10.46 7.24 -1.16
N MET A 116 -10.63 6.26 -0.28
CA MET A 116 -11.97 5.87 0.19
C MET A 116 -12.40 6.68 1.41
N ASP A 117 -13.63 7.19 1.37
CA ASP A 117 -14.27 7.83 2.51
C ASP A 117 -14.45 6.86 3.68
N GLN A 118 -14.48 7.42 4.89
CA GLN A 118 -14.67 6.64 6.11
C GLN A 118 -16.05 5.95 6.11
N GLU A 119 -17.09 6.65 5.67
CA GLU A 119 -18.45 6.13 5.54
C GLU A 119 -18.51 4.89 4.64
N MET A 120 -17.82 4.94 3.49
CA MET A 120 -17.76 3.80 2.57
C MET A 120 -17.03 2.61 3.21
N LYS A 121 -15.92 2.84 3.92
CA LYS A 121 -15.21 1.77 4.64
C LYS A 121 -16.10 1.09 5.68
N GLU A 122 -16.86 1.88 6.42
CA GLU A 122 -17.82 1.38 7.41
C GLU A 122 -18.96 0.59 6.77
N LEU A 123 -19.53 1.07 5.65
CA LEU A 123 -20.55 0.33 4.88
C LEU A 123 -20.04 -1.06 4.46
N TYR A 124 -18.84 -1.16 3.93
CA TYR A 124 -18.25 -2.46 3.55
C TYR A 124 -18.02 -3.38 4.77
N GLN A 125 -17.67 -2.81 5.93
CA GLN A 125 -17.46 -3.55 7.17
C GLN A 125 -18.76 -4.05 7.77
N VAL A 126 -19.77 -3.17 7.89
CA VAL A 126 -21.09 -3.50 8.46
C VAL A 126 -21.80 -4.57 7.63
N ASN A 127 -21.68 -4.50 6.30
CA ASN A 127 -22.25 -5.50 5.40
C ASN A 127 -21.43 -6.80 5.33
N GLY A 128 -20.36 -6.95 6.13
CA GLY A 128 -19.53 -8.16 6.15
C GLY A 128 -18.65 -8.38 4.91
N ILE A 129 -18.66 -7.44 3.95
CA ILE A 129 -17.92 -7.53 2.68
C ILE A 129 -16.58 -6.76 2.71
N GLY A 130 -16.14 -6.30 3.90
CA GLY A 130 -14.86 -5.61 4.07
C GLY A 130 -13.65 -6.42 3.60
N HIS A 131 -13.76 -7.75 3.54
CA HIS A 131 -12.73 -8.63 2.99
C HIS A 131 -12.50 -8.44 1.48
N ILE A 132 -13.50 -7.96 0.73
CA ILE A 132 -13.39 -7.67 -0.71
C ILE A 132 -12.43 -6.48 -0.95
N LEU A 133 -12.35 -5.53 0.00
CA LEU A 133 -11.40 -4.42 -0.04
C LEU A 133 -9.95 -4.85 0.24
N ALA A 134 -9.73 -6.09 0.63
CA ALA A 134 -8.40 -6.67 0.74
C ALA A 134 -8.15 -7.50 -0.52
N ILE A 135 -7.01 -7.26 -1.19
CA ILE A 135 -6.62 -8.08 -2.33
C ILE A 135 -6.49 -9.52 -1.84
N SER A 136 -7.35 -10.38 -2.39
CA SER A 136 -7.40 -11.79 -2.04
C SER A 136 -6.64 -12.65 -3.06
N GLY A 137 -6.33 -13.89 -2.69
CA GLY A 137 -5.77 -14.86 -3.62
C GLY A 137 -6.62 -15.08 -4.87
N LEU A 138 -7.94 -14.88 -4.76
CA LEU A 138 -8.85 -14.96 -5.89
C LEU A 138 -8.55 -13.89 -6.96
N HIS A 139 -8.29 -12.64 -6.55
CA HIS A 139 -7.91 -11.57 -7.46
C HIS A 139 -6.59 -11.89 -8.18
N LEU A 140 -5.60 -12.42 -7.44
CA LEU A 140 -4.33 -12.85 -8.03
C LEU A 140 -4.54 -14.01 -9.03
N SER A 141 -5.36 -14.97 -8.68
CA SER A 141 -5.65 -16.12 -9.54
C SER A 141 -6.34 -15.71 -10.84
N PHE A 142 -7.34 -14.83 -10.78
CA PHE A 142 -8.00 -14.30 -11.96
C PHE A 142 -7.05 -13.48 -12.85
N ALA A 143 -6.27 -12.58 -12.24
CA ALA A 143 -5.29 -11.79 -12.97
C ALA A 143 -4.23 -12.68 -13.63
N GLY A 144 -3.64 -13.61 -12.88
CA GLY A 144 -2.62 -14.53 -13.38
C GLY A 144 -3.13 -15.44 -14.49
N LEU A 145 -4.33 -16.02 -14.31
CA LEU A 145 -4.94 -16.90 -15.30
C LEU A 145 -5.36 -16.13 -16.57
N GLY A 146 -5.87 -14.91 -16.41
CA GLY A 146 -6.21 -14.02 -17.54
C GLY A 146 -4.99 -13.71 -18.39
N VAL A 147 -3.91 -13.25 -17.74
CA VAL A 147 -2.62 -12.95 -18.41
C VAL A 147 -2.04 -14.20 -19.09
N TYR A 148 -2.03 -15.33 -18.39
CA TYR A 148 -1.58 -16.61 -18.95
C TYR A 148 -2.34 -16.97 -20.22
N ARG A 149 -3.69 -16.89 -20.20
CA ARG A 149 -4.53 -17.21 -21.36
C ARG A 149 -4.25 -16.29 -22.54
N ILE A 150 -4.13 -15.00 -22.31
CA ILE A 150 -3.82 -14.01 -23.35
C ILE A 150 -2.43 -14.29 -23.94
N ALA A 151 -1.41 -14.41 -23.10
CA ALA A 151 -0.05 -14.68 -23.55
C ALA A 151 0.06 -16.01 -24.32
N ARG A 152 -0.60 -17.07 -23.84
CA ARG A 152 -0.67 -18.35 -24.56
C ARG A 152 -1.34 -18.22 -25.93
N ARG A 153 -2.45 -17.46 -26.00
CA ARG A 153 -3.15 -17.22 -27.28
C ARG A 153 -2.29 -16.47 -28.28
N MET A 154 -1.48 -15.52 -27.81
CA MET A 154 -0.59 -14.73 -28.67
C MET A 154 0.64 -15.50 -29.13
N THR A 155 1.21 -16.34 -28.27
CA THR A 155 2.48 -17.04 -28.55
C THR A 155 2.29 -18.49 -29.04
N GLY A 156 1.10 -19.06 -28.88
CA GLY A 156 0.84 -20.47 -29.16
C GLY A 156 1.55 -21.47 -28.23
N SER A 157 2.35 -20.97 -27.27
CA SER A 157 3.21 -21.78 -26.41
C SER A 157 2.78 -21.78 -24.96
N TYR A 158 2.63 -22.96 -24.36
CA TYR A 158 2.32 -23.10 -22.93
C TYR A 158 3.47 -22.57 -22.04
N LYS A 159 4.72 -22.80 -22.43
CA LYS A 159 5.90 -22.35 -21.67
C LYS A 159 6.01 -20.82 -21.70
N ALA A 160 5.87 -20.20 -22.87
CA ALA A 160 5.89 -18.75 -23.01
C ALA A 160 4.74 -18.09 -22.24
N GLY A 161 3.53 -18.66 -22.31
CA GLY A 161 2.38 -18.19 -21.52
C GLY A 161 2.63 -18.25 -20.03
N GLY A 162 3.19 -19.36 -19.52
CA GLY A 162 3.53 -19.52 -18.10
C GLY A 162 4.58 -18.54 -17.61
N ILE A 163 5.66 -18.35 -18.37
CA ILE A 163 6.74 -17.41 -18.00
C ILE A 163 6.22 -15.97 -18.01
N THR A 164 5.51 -15.56 -19.07
CA THR A 164 4.95 -14.19 -19.19
C THR A 164 3.93 -13.93 -18.09
N GLY A 165 3.04 -14.89 -17.82
CA GLY A 165 2.05 -14.80 -16.76
C GLY A 165 2.69 -14.66 -15.39
N GLY A 166 3.72 -15.46 -15.10
CA GLY A 166 4.49 -15.41 -13.86
C GLY A 166 5.20 -14.07 -13.65
N ILE A 167 5.85 -13.54 -14.69
CA ILE A 167 6.52 -12.23 -14.62
C ILE A 167 5.51 -11.12 -14.35
N LEU A 168 4.40 -11.08 -15.07
CA LEU A 168 3.39 -10.03 -14.89
C LEU A 168 2.70 -10.15 -13.53
N LEU A 169 2.45 -11.37 -13.05
CA LEU A 169 1.91 -11.56 -11.71
C LEU A 169 2.90 -11.10 -10.63
N CYS A 170 4.19 -11.37 -10.80
CA CYS A 170 5.24 -10.89 -9.90
C CYS A 170 5.28 -9.35 -9.86
N LEU A 171 5.23 -8.68 -11.00
CA LEU A 171 5.17 -7.22 -11.09
C LEU A 171 3.90 -6.66 -10.44
N TYR A 172 2.76 -7.33 -10.62
CA TYR A 172 1.50 -6.94 -9.98
C TYR A 172 1.59 -7.06 -8.44
N VAL A 173 2.13 -8.16 -7.92
CA VAL A 173 2.38 -8.34 -6.48
C VAL A 173 3.36 -7.29 -5.94
N MET A 174 4.41 -6.96 -6.68
CA MET A 174 5.35 -5.89 -6.29
C MET A 174 4.69 -4.51 -6.26
N MET A 175 3.75 -4.26 -7.16
CA MET A 175 2.99 -3.00 -7.24
C MET A 175 2.04 -2.84 -6.05
N ILE A 176 1.31 -3.90 -5.70
CA ILE A 176 0.32 -3.89 -4.61
C ILE A 176 1.01 -3.87 -3.24
N GLY A 177 2.18 -4.46 -3.14
CA GLY A 177 2.90 -4.72 -1.89
C GLY A 177 2.63 -6.12 -1.33
N MET A 178 3.58 -6.64 -0.58
CA MET A 178 3.49 -7.96 0.04
C MET A 178 2.58 -7.90 1.27
N THR A 179 1.28 -8.01 1.08
CA THR A 179 0.33 -8.21 2.18
C THR A 179 0.29 -9.69 2.58
N VAL A 180 -0.16 -9.97 3.81
CA VAL A 180 -0.27 -11.36 4.31
C VAL A 180 -1.14 -12.23 3.39
N SER A 181 -2.21 -11.65 2.83
CA SER A 181 -3.11 -12.35 1.89
C SER A 181 -2.41 -12.71 0.58
N VAL A 182 -1.56 -11.81 0.08
CA VAL A 182 -0.77 -12.03 -1.14
C VAL A 182 0.29 -13.12 -0.93
N ILE A 183 0.98 -13.09 0.22
CA ILE A 183 1.99 -14.10 0.56
C ILE A 183 1.38 -15.51 0.70
N ARG A 184 0.14 -15.60 1.21
CA ARG A 184 -0.55 -16.91 1.30
C ARG A 184 -1.00 -17.45 -0.06
N ALA A 185 -1.22 -16.57 -1.03
CA ALA A 185 -1.73 -16.95 -2.36
C ALA A 185 -0.60 -17.28 -3.36
N TRP A 186 0.62 -16.90 -3.03
CA TRP A 186 1.83 -17.16 -3.82
C TRP A 186 2.46 -18.51 -3.45
#